data_dcca0f40f0bb661226a315ef31b9e2a8
#
_entry.id   dcca0f40f0bb661226a315ef31b9e2a8
#
_cell.length_a   1.000
_cell.length_b   1.000
_cell.length_c   1.000
_cell.angle_alpha   90.00
_cell.angle_beta   90.00
_cell.angle_gamma   90.00
#
_symmetry.space_group_name_H-M   'P 1'
#
loop_
_entity.id
_entity.type
_entity.pdbx_description
1 polymer ?
#
loop_
_entity_poly.entity_id
_entity_poly.type
_entity_poly.pdbx_seq_one_letter_code
_entity_poly.pdbx_strand_id
1 'polypeptide(L)'
;LVKQMRTGTRLLLLTFVIVAAVVLLGARNSDTKITKVTSQLTSRSVRGIKQQYQQSRTATIFLHGYNGGAYSTNYLIHKAEQAGAAQKALVVHVYKNGVMAFKGYWQRSIKNPMVQVVFQDNHASQKAQIYWLHQVLVKLKAKYGVTGYNAVGHSLGANDIINQALKYGHDKRLPTLHKVVTIAGPFDGLTGFLNTQTEAQARQLAVKPTRFTKHFATMLKYRKNFPQHVKLLNVYGDTNTGYNNDGFVGVASARAVRYLLRGQLAQYREAFYNGADAAHCALNQNPNVAQRMIRFLWSA
;
A
#
# COMPACT_ATOMS: atom_id res chain seq x y z
N LEU A 1 5.80 -41.45 -53.94
CA LEU A 1 6.21 -40.24 -53.22
C LEU A 1 5.15 -39.11 -53.30
N VAL A 2 4.46 -38.94 -54.43
CA VAL A 2 3.49 -37.82 -54.61
C VAL A 2 2.18 -38.02 -53.84
N LYS A 3 1.82 -39.26 -53.45
CA LYS A 3 0.60 -39.54 -52.68
C LYS A 3 0.71 -39.25 -51.18
N GLN A 4 1.94 -39.27 -50.62
CA GLN A 4 2.17 -38.96 -49.21
C GLN A 4 2.22 -37.44 -48.93
N MET A 5 2.63 -36.60 -49.89
CA MET A 5 2.64 -35.15 -49.73
C MET A 5 1.25 -34.52 -49.71
N ARG A 6 0.22 -35.14 -50.32
CA ARG A 6 -1.15 -34.59 -50.32
C ARG A 6 -1.90 -34.77 -49.00
N THR A 7 -1.57 -35.76 -48.19
CA THR A 7 -2.21 -36.01 -46.91
C THR A 7 -1.62 -35.09 -45.81
N GLY A 8 -0.32 -34.82 -45.83
CA GLY A 8 0.33 -33.93 -44.90
C GLY A 8 -0.12 -32.46 -44.99
N THR A 9 -0.30 -31.99 -46.25
CA THR A 9 -0.74 -30.60 -46.49
C THR A 9 -2.21 -30.35 -46.10
N ARG A 10 -3.06 -31.38 -46.25
CA ARG A 10 -4.46 -31.27 -45.79
C ARG A 10 -4.58 -31.33 -44.27
N LEU A 11 -3.73 -32.07 -43.58
CA LEU A 11 -3.71 -32.11 -42.11
C LEU A 11 -3.18 -30.79 -41.50
N LEU A 12 -2.17 -30.17 -42.12
CA LEU A 12 -1.66 -28.88 -41.71
C LEU A 12 -2.68 -27.74 -41.91
N LEU A 13 -3.45 -27.77 -43.00
CA LEU A 13 -4.51 -26.80 -43.25
C LEU A 13 -5.69 -26.93 -42.28
N LEU A 14 -6.06 -28.17 -41.90
CA LEU A 14 -7.11 -28.37 -40.88
C LEU A 14 -6.68 -27.94 -39.50
N THR A 15 -5.43 -28.19 -39.11
CA THR A 15 -4.90 -27.72 -37.82
C THR A 15 -4.82 -26.19 -37.74
N PHE A 16 -4.48 -25.51 -38.84
CA PHE A 16 -4.44 -24.06 -38.89
C PHE A 16 -5.83 -23.43 -38.79
N VAL A 17 -6.85 -24.02 -39.39
CA VAL A 17 -8.25 -23.55 -39.31
C VAL A 17 -8.82 -23.76 -37.91
N ILE A 18 -8.49 -24.89 -37.23
CA ILE A 18 -8.95 -25.14 -35.86
C ILE A 18 -8.27 -24.20 -34.88
N VAL A 19 -6.97 -23.92 -35.04
CA VAL A 19 -6.25 -22.94 -34.15
C VAL A 19 -6.77 -21.54 -34.40
N ALA A 20 -7.07 -21.13 -35.64
CA ALA A 20 -7.66 -19.83 -35.92
C ALA A 20 -9.08 -19.68 -35.34
N ALA A 21 -9.89 -20.75 -35.39
CA ALA A 21 -11.25 -20.75 -34.81
C ALA A 21 -11.23 -20.72 -33.28
N VAL A 22 -10.28 -21.40 -32.63
CA VAL A 22 -10.12 -21.34 -31.15
C VAL A 22 -9.61 -19.99 -30.70
N VAL A 23 -8.72 -19.34 -31.45
CA VAL A 23 -8.24 -17.98 -31.14
C VAL A 23 -9.35 -16.96 -31.35
N LEU A 24 -10.17 -17.08 -32.39
CA LEU A 24 -11.32 -16.19 -32.62
C LEU A 24 -12.46 -16.39 -31.61
N LEU A 25 -12.71 -17.62 -31.16
CA LEU A 25 -13.67 -17.90 -30.09
C LEU A 25 -13.15 -17.48 -28.72
N GLY A 26 -11.84 -17.60 -28.47
CA GLY A 26 -11.18 -17.08 -27.27
C GLY A 26 -11.20 -15.55 -27.20
N ALA A 27 -10.99 -14.87 -28.31
CA ALA A 27 -11.05 -13.41 -28.41
C ALA A 27 -12.48 -12.88 -28.21
N ARG A 28 -13.49 -13.52 -28.80
CA ARG A 28 -14.90 -13.13 -28.60
C ARG A 28 -15.37 -13.34 -27.15
N ASN A 29 -14.93 -14.41 -26.47
CA ASN A 29 -15.26 -14.64 -25.07
C ASN A 29 -14.51 -13.70 -24.10
N SER A 30 -13.30 -13.26 -24.45
CA SER A 30 -12.58 -12.28 -23.64
C SER A 30 -13.16 -10.88 -23.77
N ASP A 31 -13.59 -10.46 -24.94
CA ASP A 31 -14.23 -9.16 -25.15
C ASP A 31 -15.59 -9.07 -24.45
N THR A 32 -16.36 -10.16 -24.44
CA THR A 32 -17.65 -10.21 -23.70
C THR A 32 -17.45 -10.19 -22.18
N LYS A 33 -16.39 -10.81 -21.67
CA LYS A 33 -16.03 -10.71 -20.25
C LYS A 33 -15.48 -9.33 -19.87
N ILE A 34 -14.67 -8.72 -20.74
CA ILE A 34 -14.14 -7.36 -20.53
C ILE A 34 -15.28 -6.35 -20.54
N THR A 35 -16.21 -6.44 -21.47
CA THR A 35 -17.38 -5.54 -21.54
C THR A 35 -18.31 -5.71 -20.35
N LYS A 36 -18.55 -6.94 -19.86
CA LYS A 36 -19.33 -7.17 -18.62
C LYS A 36 -18.61 -6.68 -17.36
N VAL A 37 -17.30 -6.83 -17.27
CA VAL A 37 -16.50 -6.32 -16.14
C VAL A 37 -16.47 -4.79 -16.17
N THR A 38 -16.38 -4.18 -17.36
CA THR A 38 -16.39 -2.72 -17.50
C THR A 38 -17.78 -2.17 -17.19
N SER A 39 -18.87 -2.84 -17.60
CA SER A 39 -20.24 -2.41 -17.27
C SER A 39 -20.58 -2.60 -15.78
N GLN A 40 -20.02 -3.61 -15.10
CA GLN A 40 -20.17 -3.74 -13.65
C GLN A 40 -19.38 -2.68 -12.86
N LEU A 41 -18.27 -2.18 -13.40
CA LEU A 41 -17.51 -1.08 -12.79
C LEU A 41 -18.20 0.28 -12.98
N THR A 42 -18.95 0.47 -14.05
CA THR A 42 -19.67 1.72 -14.33
C THR A 42 -21.02 1.81 -13.61
N SER A 43 -21.59 0.69 -13.15
CA SER A 43 -22.88 0.65 -12.44
C SER A 43 -22.76 0.57 -10.91
N ARG A 44 -21.54 0.62 -10.36
CA ARG A 44 -21.36 0.71 -8.91
C ARG A 44 -21.89 2.07 -8.46
N SER A 45 -23.15 2.10 -8.00
CA SER A 45 -23.73 3.29 -7.37
C SER A 45 -22.73 3.80 -6.34
N VAL A 46 -22.34 5.05 -6.47
CA VAL A 46 -21.47 5.72 -5.49
C VAL A 46 -22.24 5.75 -4.18
N ARG A 47 -22.02 4.76 -3.33
CA ARG A 47 -22.61 4.76 -1.99
C ARG A 47 -22.07 5.98 -1.27
N GLY A 48 -22.95 6.86 -0.83
CA GLY A 48 -22.56 8.05 -0.06
C GLY A 48 -21.76 7.66 1.18
N ILE A 49 -20.83 8.50 1.59
CA ILE A 49 -20.12 8.33 2.88
C ILE A 49 -21.14 8.53 4.01
N LYS A 50 -21.13 7.63 5.00
CA LYS A 50 -22.02 7.73 6.15
C LYS A 50 -21.71 8.98 6.98
N GLN A 51 -22.75 9.62 7.53
CA GLN A 51 -22.65 10.91 8.26
C GLN A 51 -21.70 10.87 9.46
N GLN A 52 -21.49 9.71 10.08
CA GLN A 52 -20.56 9.53 11.19
C GLN A 52 -19.09 9.69 10.83
N TYR A 53 -18.77 9.80 9.54
CA TYR A 53 -17.41 9.98 9.04
C TYR A 53 -17.22 11.37 8.46
N GLN A 54 -16.05 11.94 8.71
CA GLN A 54 -15.64 13.18 8.04
C GLN A 54 -15.62 12.97 6.53
N GLN A 55 -16.23 13.89 5.82
CA GLN A 55 -16.27 13.87 4.36
C GLN A 55 -15.26 14.88 3.82
N SER A 56 -14.24 14.40 3.15
CA SER A 56 -13.21 15.23 2.56
C SER A 56 -12.85 14.77 1.15
N ARG A 57 -12.12 15.62 0.44
CA ARG A 57 -11.50 15.27 -0.86
C ARG A 57 -10.08 14.72 -0.69
N THR A 58 -9.62 14.57 0.56
CA THR A 58 -8.33 13.97 0.88
C THR A 58 -8.30 12.52 0.42
N ALA A 59 -7.38 12.20 -0.48
CA ALA A 59 -7.20 10.84 -0.95
C ALA A 59 -6.49 9.99 0.10
N THR A 60 -6.84 8.71 0.23
CA THR A 60 -6.09 7.77 1.08
C THR A 60 -5.35 6.78 0.20
N ILE A 61 -4.02 6.81 0.25
CA ILE A 61 -3.14 5.93 -0.52
C ILE A 61 -2.89 4.65 0.27
N PHE A 62 -3.06 3.49 -0.39
CA PHE A 62 -2.75 2.18 0.18
C PHE A 62 -1.55 1.57 -0.56
N LEU A 63 -0.51 1.18 0.19
CA LEU A 63 0.73 0.64 -0.35
C LEU A 63 1.08 -0.70 0.29
N HIS A 64 1.34 -1.71 -0.54
CA HIS A 64 1.78 -3.05 -0.12
C HIS A 64 3.27 -3.08 0.23
N GLY A 65 3.72 -4.16 0.89
CA GLY A 65 5.12 -4.42 1.20
C GLY A 65 5.86 -5.22 0.12
N TYR A 66 7.07 -5.68 0.49
CA TYR A 66 7.90 -6.55 -0.34
C TYR A 66 7.16 -7.83 -0.73
N ASN A 67 7.33 -8.30 -1.95
CA ASN A 67 6.64 -9.45 -2.51
C ASN A 67 5.09 -9.36 -2.42
N GLY A 68 4.56 -8.16 -2.17
CA GLY A 68 3.13 -7.92 -2.04
C GLY A 68 2.47 -7.50 -3.36
N GLY A 69 1.19 -7.17 -3.26
CA GLY A 69 0.39 -6.73 -4.40
C GLY A 69 -0.95 -6.16 -3.92
N ALA A 70 -1.93 -6.07 -4.82
CA ALA A 70 -3.26 -5.58 -4.48
C ALA A 70 -3.89 -6.36 -3.32
N TYR A 71 -3.67 -7.68 -3.26
CA TYR A 71 -4.21 -8.54 -2.20
C TYR A 71 -3.78 -8.11 -0.79
N SER A 72 -2.57 -7.54 -0.65
CA SER A 72 -2.05 -7.12 0.65
C SER A 72 -2.84 -5.98 1.29
N THR A 73 -3.57 -5.19 0.50
CA THR A 73 -4.33 -4.04 0.99
C THR A 73 -5.83 -4.14 0.73
N ASN A 74 -6.27 -5.15 -0.05
CA ASN A 74 -7.68 -5.32 -0.41
C ASN A 74 -8.59 -5.44 0.81
N TYR A 75 -8.18 -6.18 1.84
CA TYR A 75 -8.99 -6.36 3.05
C TYR A 75 -9.30 -5.02 3.74
N LEU A 76 -8.28 -4.20 3.98
CA LEU A 76 -8.41 -2.90 4.63
C LEU A 76 -9.28 -1.94 3.82
N ILE A 77 -9.07 -1.91 2.49
CA ILE A 77 -9.88 -1.11 1.56
C ILE A 77 -11.34 -1.56 1.60
N HIS A 78 -11.57 -2.87 1.50
CA HIS A 78 -12.93 -3.44 1.54
C HIS A 78 -13.64 -3.15 2.87
N LYS A 79 -12.94 -3.26 4.01
CA LYS A 79 -13.50 -2.90 5.31
C LYS A 79 -13.88 -1.42 5.42
N ALA A 80 -13.09 -0.51 4.83
CA ALA A 80 -13.43 0.90 4.78
C ALA A 80 -14.66 1.17 3.91
N GLU A 81 -14.81 0.47 2.76
CA GLU A 81 -16.00 0.53 1.91
C GLU A 81 -17.23 -0.04 2.62
N GLN A 82 -17.11 -1.21 3.26
CA GLN A 82 -18.22 -1.84 4.02
C GLN A 82 -18.71 -0.94 5.16
N ALA A 83 -17.79 -0.29 5.86
CA ALA A 83 -18.13 0.67 6.90
C ALA A 83 -18.84 1.92 6.36
N GLY A 84 -18.75 2.20 5.06
CA GLY A 84 -19.21 3.44 4.44
C GLY A 84 -18.35 4.64 4.79
N ALA A 85 -17.05 4.42 5.11
CA ALA A 85 -16.11 5.46 5.51
C ALA A 85 -15.36 6.07 4.33
N ALA A 86 -15.14 5.30 3.27
CA ALA A 86 -14.36 5.70 2.10
C ALA A 86 -14.77 4.88 0.87
N GLN A 87 -14.31 5.29 -0.31
CA GLN A 87 -14.64 4.66 -1.59
C GLN A 87 -13.37 4.39 -2.39
N LYS A 88 -13.20 3.17 -2.90
CA LYS A 88 -12.09 2.85 -3.81
C LYS A 88 -12.32 3.56 -5.15
N ALA A 89 -11.44 4.49 -5.48
CA ALA A 89 -11.51 5.29 -6.68
C ALA A 89 -10.56 4.81 -7.76
N LEU A 90 -9.30 4.57 -7.41
CA LEU A 90 -8.26 4.20 -8.37
C LEU A 90 -7.42 3.02 -7.90
N VAL A 91 -6.94 2.25 -8.86
CA VAL A 91 -5.79 1.37 -8.74
C VAL A 91 -4.69 1.90 -9.65
N VAL A 92 -3.52 2.16 -9.09
CA VAL A 92 -2.35 2.63 -9.83
C VAL A 92 -1.35 1.49 -9.94
N HIS A 93 -1.20 0.93 -11.12
CA HIS A 93 -0.16 -0.05 -11.42
C HIS A 93 1.12 0.70 -11.84
N VAL A 94 2.21 0.46 -11.13
CA VAL A 94 3.53 1.02 -11.46
C VAL A 94 4.41 -0.10 -11.98
N TYR A 95 4.85 0.00 -13.22
CA TYR A 95 5.69 -0.99 -13.88
C TYR A 95 7.18 -0.73 -13.60
N LYS A 96 8.03 -1.73 -13.83
CA LYS A 96 9.48 -1.71 -13.56
C LYS A 96 10.19 -0.49 -14.17
N ASN A 97 9.77 -0.04 -15.34
CA ASN A 97 10.30 1.14 -16.03
C ASN A 97 9.73 2.48 -15.52
N GLY A 98 8.90 2.46 -14.45
CA GLY A 98 8.25 3.64 -13.90
C GLY A 98 6.99 4.11 -14.66
N VAL A 99 6.60 3.42 -15.73
CA VAL A 99 5.31 3.66 -16.41
C VAL A 99 4.17 3.35 -15.45
N MET A 100 3.11 4.15 -15.49
CA MET A 100 1.97 4.05 -14.58
C MET A 100 0.68 3.91 -15.35
N ALA A 101 -0.12 2.89 -15.02
CA ALA A 101 -1.50 2.73 -15.47
C ALA A 101 -2.46 3.05 -14.31
N PHE A 102 -3.36 4.01 -14.54
CA PHE A 102 -4.41 4.39 -13.60
C PHE A 102 -5.72 3.75 -14.04
N LYS A 103 -6.27 2.87 -13.23
CA LYS A 103 -7.53 2.17 -13.49
C LYS A 103 -8.56 2.53 -12.44
N GLY A 104 -9.80 2.74 -12.84
CA GLY A 104 -10.91 3.08 -11.95
C GLY A 104 -11.65 4.34 -12.36
N TYR A 105 -12.43 4.87 -11.43
CA TYR A 105 -13.28 6.03 -11.66
C TYR A 105 -12.93 7.15 -10.68
N TRP A 106 -12.68 8.34 -11.21
CA TRP A 106 -12.34 9.52 -10.42
C TRP A 106 -13.23 10.71 -10.79
N GLN A 107 -13.90 11.25 -9.79
CA GLN A 107 -14.58 12.54 -9.90
C GLN A 107 -14.03 13.51 -8.86
N ARG A 108 -13.99 14.80 -9.20
CA ARG A 108 -13.55 15.84 -8.26
C ARG A 108 -14.45 15.96 -7.02
N SER A 109 -15.70 15.54 -7.12
CA SER A 109 -16.69 15.54 -6.02
C SER A 109 -16.58 14.32 -5.11
N ILE A 110 -15.83 13.28 -5.48
CA ILE A 110 -15.72 12.05 -4.69
C ILE A 110 -15.23 12.35 -3.28
N LYS A 111 -15.91 11.79 -2.28
CA LYS A 111 -15.55 11.94 -0.86
C LYS A 111 -14.75 10.75 -0.37
N ASN A 112 -13.72 11.02 0.43
CA ASN A 112 -12.83 10.04 0.99
C ASN A 112 -12.34 9.01 -0.05
N PRO A 113 -11.78 9.44 -1.21
CA PRO A 113 -11.35 8.51 -2.23
C PRO A 113 -10.15 7.68 -1.76
N MET A 114 -10.18 6.39 -2.01
CA MET A 114 -9.05 5.49 -1.78
C MET A 114 -8.33 5.20 -3.09
N VAL A 115 -7.00 5.24 -3.06
CA VAL A 115 -6.11 4.93 -4.18
C VAL A 115 -5.21 3.78 -3.78
N GLN A 116 -5.33 2.66 -4.46
CA GLN A 116 -4.48 1.49 -4.24
C GLN A 116 -3.28 1.56 -5.18
N VAL A 117 -2.07 1.59 -4.63
CA VAL A 117 -0.81 1.58 -5.41
C VAL A 117 -0.24 0.17 -5.44
N VAL A 118 0.05 -0.33 -6.64
CA VAL A 118 0.56 -1.67 -6.88
C VAL A 118 1.84 -1.58 -7.70
N PHE A 119 2.96 -1.90 -7.10
CA PHE A 119 4.24 -2.06 -7.80
C PHE A 119 4.27 -3.42 -8.48
N GLN A 120 4.39 -3.44 -9.81
CA GLN A 120 4.43 -4.70 -10.59
C GLN A 120 5.77 -5.42 -10.41
N ASP A 121 6.86 -4.68 -10.24
CA ASP A 121 8.13 -5.22 -9.73
C ASP A 121 8.16 -5.03 -8.22
N ASN A 122 7.51 -5.95 -7.50
CA ASN A 122 7.37 -5.90 -6.05
C ASN A 122 8.64 -6.35 -5.28
N HIS A 123 9.70 -6.72 -6.02
CA HIS A 123 11.05 -6.99 -5.51
C HIS A 123 12.03 -5.86 -5.83
N ALA A 124 11.57 -4.79 -6.47
CA ALA A 124 12.43 -3.65 -6.80
C ALA A 124 13.12 -3.07 -5.56
N SER A 125 14.26 -2.43 -5.77
CA SER A 125 14.96 -1.77 -4.69
C SER A 125 14.08 -0.72 -4.01
N GLN A 126 14.24 -0.57 -2.70
CA GLN A 126 13.49 0.44 -1.94
C GLN A 126 13.67 1.85 -2.51
N LYS A 127 14.87 2.18 -3.02
CA LYS A 127 15.12 3.45 -3.70
C LYS A 127 14.19 3.67 -4.90
N ALA A 128 13.93 2.62 -5.69
CA ALA A 128 13.02 2.67 -6.83
C ALA A 128 11.56 2.81 -6.35
N GLN A 129 11.14 2.02 -5.36
CA GLN A 129 9.78 2.07 -4.81
C GLN A 129 9.44 3.44 -4.22
N ILE A 130 10.34 4.04 -3.44
CA ILE A 130 10.21 5.40 -2.90
C ILE A 130 10.06 6.44 -4.04
N TYR A 131 10.86 6.31 -5.10
CA TYR A 131 10.77 7.21 -6.26
C TYR A 131 9.45 7.02 -7.02
N TRP A 132 9.01 5.79 -7.22
CA TRP A 132 7.73 5.51 -7.86
C TRP A 132 6.55 6.06 -7.07
N LEU A 133 6.55 5.87 -5.75
CA LEU A 133 5.51 6.46 -4.88
C LEU A 133 5.49 7.99 -5.02
N HIS A 134 6.66 8.63 -5.02
CA HIS A 134 6.78 10.07 -5.25
C HIS A 134 6.13 10.48 -6.58
N GLN A 135 6.43 9.79 -7.68
CA GLN A 135 5.86 10.07 -8.99
C GLN A 135 4.34 9.82 -9.04
N VAL A 136 3.83 8.80 -8.35
CA VAL A 136 2.38 8.56 -8.20
C VAL A 136 1.72 9.78 -7.54
N LEU A 137 2.26 10.28 -6.44
CA LEU A 137 1.73 11.43 -5.72
C LEU A 137 1.75 12.71 -6.57
N VAL A 138 2.84 12.97 -7.30
CA VAL A 138 2.93 14.09 -8.25
C VAL A 138 1.84 14.00 -9.30
N LYS A 139 1.64 12.81 -9.91
CA LYS A 139 0.59 12.59 -10.92
C LYS A 139 -0.82 12.72 -10.34
N LEU A 140 -1.06 12.25 -9.11
CA LEU A 140 -2.35 12.40 -8.44
C LEU A 140 -2.69 13.88 -8.24
N LYS A 141 -1.72 14.72 -7.85
CA LYS A 141 -1.95 16.16 -7.75
C LYS A 141 -2.18 16.80 -9.12
N ALA A 142 -1.30 16.57 -10.07
CA ALA A 142 -1.32 17.23 -11.37
C ALA A 142 -2.54 16.82 -12.22
N LYS A 143 -2.84 15.51 -12.29
CA LYS A 143 -3.90 14.99 -13.18
C LYS A 143 -5.26 14.89 -12.51
N TYR A 144 -5.31 14.53 -11.23
CA TYR A 144 -6.56 14.24 -10.52
C TYR A 144 -6.97 15.34 -9.54
N GLY A 145 -6.15 16.38 -9.38
CA GLY A 145 -6.44 17.51 -8.49
C GLY A 145 -6.43 17.14 -7.00
N VAL A 146 -5.67 16.11 -6.62
CA VAL A 146 -5.49 15.72 -5.22
C VAL A 146 -4.63 16.76 -4.52
N THR A 147 -5.18 17.53 -3.60
CA THR A 147 -4.46 18.57 -2.84
C THR A 147 -3.95 18.07 -1.50
N GLY A 148 -4.62 17.07 -0.90
CA GLY A 148 -4.25 16.46 0.36
C GLY A 148 -4.37 14.94 0.30
N TYR A 149 -3.54 14.23 1.07
CA TYR A 149 -3.60 12.79 1.16
C TYR A 149 -3.32 12.25 2.55
N ASN A 150 -3.88 11.06 2.80
CA ASN A 150 -3.47 10.15 3.86
C ASN A 150 -2.74 8.96 3.24
N ALA A 151 -1.97 8.22 4.03
CA ALA A 151 -1.28 7.04 3.56
C ALA A 151 -1.41 5.87 4.54
N VAL A 152 -1.61 4.67 4.01
CA VAL A 152 -1.66 3.40 4.73
C VAL A 152 -0.64 2.48 4.10
N GLY A 153 0.35 2.02 4.84
CA GLY A 153 1.38 1.11 4.35
C GLY A 153 1.53 -0.11 5.24
N HIS A 154 1.75 -1.26 4.61
CA HIS A 154 2.09 -2.50 5.29
C HIS A 154 3.55 -2.87 5.03
N SER A 155 4.27 -3.30 6.09
CA SER A 155 5.64 -3.81 5.96
C SER A 155 6.58 -2.78 5.29
N LEU A 156 7.31 -3.19 4.24
CA LEU A 156 8.16 -2.28 3.45
C LEU A 156 7.38 -1.07 2.91
N GLY A 157 6.09 -1.23 2.55
CA GLY A 157 5.27 -0.11 2.10
C GLY A 157 5.05 0.97 3.17
N ALA A 158 5.01 0.59 4.45
CA ALA A 158 5.00 1.55 5.55
C ALA A 158 6.33 2.33 5.63
N ASN A 159 7.44 1.63 5.46
CA ASN A 159 8.78 2.21 5.44
C ASN A 159 8.95 3.14 4.22
N ASP A 160 8.46 2.74 3.05
CA ASP A 160 8.52 3.54 1.82
C ASP A 160 7.73 4.86 1.93
N ILE A 161 6.56 4.84 2.56
CA ILE A 161 5.76 6.05 2.81
C ILE A 161 6.56 7.04 3.68
N ILE A 162 7.15 6.58 4.77
CA ILE A 162 7.94 7.43 5.65
C ILE A 162 9.19 7.96 4.94
N ASN A 163 9.93 7.09 4.22
CA ASN A 163 11.11 7.50 3.47
C ASN A 163 10.78 8.48 2.33
N GLN A 164 9.66 8.28 1.64
CA GLN A 164 9.19 9.21 0.61
C GLN A 164 8.95 10.59 1.21
N ALA A 165 8.26 10.66 2.37
CA ALA A 165 8.00 11.92 3.06
C ALA A 165 9.28 12.57 3.60
N LEU A 166 10.24 11.79 4.10
CA LEU A 166 11.55 12.29 4.54
C LEU A 166 12.37 12.85 3.37
N LYS A 167 12.33 12.18 2.22
CA LYS A 167 13.16 12.54 1.08
C LYS A 167 12.59 13.70 0.27
N TYR A 168 11.26 13.75 0.14
CA TYR A 168 10.57 14.67 -0.76
C TYR A 168 9.56 15.59 -0.07
N GLY A 169 9.56 15.67 1.27
CA GLY A 169 8.55 16.39 2.04
C GLY A 169 8.41 17.88 1.70
N HIS A 170 9.45 18.50 1.14
CA HIS A 170 9.44 19.90 0.69
C HIS A 170 9.09 20.09 -0.79
N ASP A 171 8.85 19.02 -1.56
CA ASP A 171 8.50 19.14 -2.97
C ASP A 171 7.08 19.71 -3.14
N LYS A 172 6.98 20.93 -3.63
CA LYS A 172 5.71 21.65 -3.84
C LYS A 172 4.78 20.97 -4.87
N ARG A 173 5.29 20.02 -5.64
CA ARG A 173 4.48 19.22 -6.58
C ARG A 173 3.66 18.14 -5.88
N LEU A 174 3.96 17.84 -4.61
CA LEU A 174 3.22 16.85 -3.83
C LEU A 174 1.91 17.43 -3.28
N PRO A 175 0.89 16.58 -3.08
CA PRO A 175 -0.24 16.93 -2.21
C PRO A 175 0.23 16.97 -0.74
N THR A 176 -0.52 17.63 0.11
CA THR A 176 -0.20 17.74 1.55
C THR A 176 -0.50 16.42 2.27
N LEU A 177 0.48 15.86 2.98
CA LEU A 177 0.30 14.68 3.82
C LEU A 177 -0.38 15.08 5.14
N HIS A 178 -1.48 14.40 5.50
CA HIS A 178 -2.23 14.68 6.73
C HIS A 178 -2.14 13.57 7.78
N LYS A 179 -2.42 12.32 7.39
CA LYS A 179 -2.42 11.19 8.30
C LYS A 179 -1.66 10.01 7.71
N VAL A 180 -0.94 9.27 8.54
CA VAL A 180 -0.25 8.04 8.15
C VAL A 180 -0.66 6.91 9.09
N VAL A 181 -0.96 5.75 8.52
CA VAL A 181 -1.09 4.48 9.24
C VAL A 181 0.01 3.55 8.76
N THR A 182 0.90 3.19 9.66
CA THR A 182 1.94 2.20 9.42
C THR A 182 1.55 0.89 10.07
N ILE A 183 1.62 -0.22 9.33
CA ILE A 183 1.30 -1.55 9.82
C ILE A 183 2.52 -2.43 9.63
N ALA A 184 3.08 -2.95 10.72
CA ALA A 184 4.24 -3.83 10.71
C ALA A 184 5.46 -3.25 9.95
N GLY A 185 5.74 -1.94 10.10
CA GLY A 185 6.81 -1.26 9.37
C GLY A 185 8.20 -1.57 9.93
N PRO A 186 9.16 -2.10 9.12
CA PRO A 186 10.51 -2.42 9.56
C PRO A 186 11.42 -1.18 9.52
N PHE A 187 11.20 -0.20 10.40
CA PHE A 187 11.91 1.07 10.33
C PHE A 187 13.39 0.96 10.67
N ASP A 188 13.76 0.04 11.57
CA ASP A 188 15.17 -0.22 11.94
C ASP A 188 15.58 -1.67 11.65
N GLY A 189 15.11 -2.21 10.52
CA GLY A 189 15.48 -3.53 10.01
C GLY A 189 14.51 -4.66 10.40
N LEU A 190 14.81 -5.85 9.89
CA LEU A 190 14.06 -7.09 10.14
C LEU A 190 14.63 -7.85 11.34
N THR A 191 13.87 -8.79 11.88
CA THR A 191 14.31 -9.70 12.94
C THR A 191 15.54 -10.49 12.48
N GLY A 192 16.56 -10.58 13.34
CA GLY A 192 17.84 -11.23 12.99
C GLY A 192 18.87 -10.29 12.33
N PHE A 193 18.51 -9.10 11.93
CA PHE A 193 19.43 -8.07 11.48
C PHE A 193 19.69 -7.06 12.61
N LEU A 194 20.78 -7.27 13.37
CA LEU A 194 21.45 -6.31 14.28
C LEU A 194 20.59 -5.63 15.38
N ASN A 195 19.28 -5.78 15.43
CA ASN A 195 18.50 -5.12 16.46
C ASN A 195 18.11 -6.08 17.57
N THR A 196 19.02 -6.28 18.51
CA THR A 196 18.86 -7.07 19.73
C THR A 196 18.26 -6.24 20.87
N GLN A 197 17.49 -5.19 20.58
CA GLN A 197 16.83 -4.45 21.65
C GLN A 197 15.80 -5.36 22.33
N THR A 198 15.92 -5.50 23.64
CA THR A 198 14.93 -6.20 24.44
C THR A 198 13.60 -5.45 24.42
N GLU A 199 12.49 -6.14 24.71
CA GLU A 199 11.17 -5.52 24.84
C GLU A 199 11.19 -4.37 25.86
N ALA A 200 11.95 -4.51 26.95
CA ALA A 200 12.11 -3.45 27.94
C ALA A 200 12.74 -2.19 27.33
N GLN A 201 13.76 -2.35 26.48
CA GLN A 201 14.36 -1.24 25.74
C GLN A 201 13.42 -0.66 24.68
N ALA A 202 12.62 -1.49 24.04
CA ALA A 202 11.59 -1.06 23.09
C ALA A 202 10.45 -0.28 23.80
N ARG A 203 10.09 -0.66 25.04
CA ARG A 203 9.09 0.05 25.85
C ARG A 203 9.61 1.37 26.39
N GLN A 204 10.89 1.49 26.71
CA GLN A 204 11.55 2.71 27.17
C GLN A 204 11.78 3.74 26.05
N LEU A 205 11.12 3.68 24.93
CA LEU A 205 11.34 4.44 23.70
C LEU A 205 11.04 5.96 23.75
N ALA A 206 11.11 6.56 24.91
CA ALA A 206 11.60 7.92 25.02
C ALA A 206 13.12 8.01 24.80
N VAL A 207 13.83 6.88 24.83
CA VAL A 207 15.29 6.75 24.79
C VAL A 207 15.73 6.44 23.37
N LYS A 208 16.82 7.08 22.93
CA LYS A 208 17.51 6.82 21.68
C LYS A 208 17.89 5.34 21.60
N PRO A 209 17.56 4.61 20.50
CA PRO A 209 18.04 3.26 20.30
C PRO A 209 19.56 3.19 20.44
N THR A 210 20.07 2.17 21.09
CA THR A 210 21.52 2.01 21.38
C THR A 210 22.33 1.67 20.12
N ARG A 211 21.68 1.06 19.12
CA ARG A 211 22.27 0.72 17.81
C ARG A 211 21.25 1.01 16.72
N PHE A 212 21.74 1.51 15.60
CA PHE A 212 20.94 1.79 14.41
C PHE A 212 21.46 0.99 13.23
N THR A 213 20.53 0.53 12.37
CA THR A 213 20.92 0.13 11.02
C THR A 213 21.41 1.35 10.23
N LYS A 214 22.24 1.12 9.22
CA LYS A 214 22.68 2.19 8.29
C LYS A 214 21.48 2.87 7.64
N HIS A 215 20.42 2.11 7.37
CA HIS A 215 19.17 2.62 6.81
C HIS A 215 18.52 3.62 7.77
N PHE A 216 18.30 3.23 9.02
CA PHE A 216 17.68 4.11 10.02
C PHE A 216 18.51 5.37 10.28
N ALA A 217 19.84 5.23 10.36
CA ALA A 217 20.75 6.37 10.47
C ALA A 217 20.61 7.36 9.31
N THR A 218 20.35 6.83 8.10
CA THR A 218 20.07 7.67 6.92
C THR A 218 18.73 8.39 7.05
N MET A 219 17.69 7.72 7.50
CA MET A 219 16.38 8.33 7.75
C MET A 219 16.50 9.49 8.76
N LEU A 220 17.26 9.30 9.83
CA LEU A 220 17.49 10.34 10.84
C LEU A 220 18.11 11.62 10.28
N LYS A 221 18.99 11.53 9.29
CA LYS A 221 19.58 12.72 8.64
C LYS A 221 18.52 13.59 7.96
N TYR A 222 17.46 12.98 7.44
CA TYR A 222 16.39 13.66 6.70
C TYR A 222 15.15 13.97 7.56
N ARG A 223 15.18 13.68 8.87
CA ARG A 223 13.99 13.82 9.74
C ARG A 223 13.34 15.19 9.71
N LYS A 224 14.13 16.26 9.58
CA LYS A 224 13.62 17.64 9.51
C LYS A 224 12.82 17.96 8.24
N ASN A 225 12.96 17.15 7.20
CA ASN A 225 12.18 17.29 5.97
C ASN A 225 10.79 16.65 6.06
N PHE A 226 10.53 15.88 7.13
CA PHE A 226 9.22 15.26 7.31
C PHE A 226 8.17 16.37 7.50
N PRO A 227 7.03 16.31 6.77
CA PRO A 227 6.01 17.34 6.84
C PRO A 227 5.48 17.47 8.28
N GLN A 228 5.42 18.71 8.78
CA GLN A 228 4.83 19.00 10.08
C GLN A 228 3.31 18.83 10.03
N HIS A 229 2.66 18.74 11.19
CA HIS A 229 1.21 18.57 11.35
C HIS A 229 0.65 17.20 10.91
N VAL A 230 1.51 16.24 10.57
CA VAL A 230 1.09 14.87 10.27
C VAL A 230 0.68 14.16 11.56
N LYS A 231 -0.45 13.42 11.49
CA LYS A 231 -0.86 12.49 12.56
C LYS A 231 -0.46 11.07 12.11
N LEU A 232 0.12 10.29 13.01
CA LEU A 232 0.59 8.94 12.74
C LEU A 232 -0.01 7.93 13.71
N LEU A 233 -0.58 6.84 13.16
CA LEU A 233 -0.95 5.63 13.88
C LEU A 233 0.03 4.52 13.48
N ASN A 234 0.80 4.01 14.45
CA ASN A 234 1.71 2.91 14.27
C ASN A 234 1.10 1.62 14.82
N VAL A 235 0.86 0.65 13.93
CA VAL A 235 0.32 -0.68 14.26
C VAL A 235 1.45 -1.69 14.16
N TYR A 236 1.63 -2.50 15.20
CA TYR A 236 2.67 -3.54 15.24
C TYR A 236 2.24 -4.69 16.13
N GLY A 237 2.93 -5.80 16.02
CA GLY A 237 2.56 -7.04 16.68
C GLY A 237 3.71 -7.83 17.30
N ASP A 238 3.32 -8.76 18.18
CA ASP A 238 4.16 -9.81 18.71
C ASP A 238 3.38 -11.13 18.71
N THR A 239 3.93 -12.16 18.08
CA THR A 239 3.32 -13.49 18.01
C THR A 239 3.41 -14.28 19.32
N ASN A 240 3.98 -13.70 20.37
CA ASN A 240 4.22 -14.34 21.68
C ASN A 240 5.08 -15.61 21.61
N THR A 241 5.97 -15.70 20.62
CA THR A 241 6.94 -16.82 20.49
C THR A 241 8.21 -16.63 21.32
N GLY A 242 8.24 -15.57 22.15
CA GLY A 242 9.41 -15.22 22.97
C GLY A 242 10.46 -14.35 22.29
N TYR A 243 10.25 -13.99 21.00
CA TYR A 243 11.20 -13.20 20.21
C TYR A 243 10.81 -11.73 20.08
N ASN A 244 9.71 -11.28 20.67
CA ASN A 244 9.21 -9.90 20.59
C ASN A 244 9.08 -9.39 19.16
N ASN A 245 8.44 -10.17 18.29
CA ASN A 245 8.24 -9.83 16.89
C ASN A 245 6.95 -10.44 16.32
N ASP A 246 6.57 -9.96 15.12
CA ASP A 246 5.42 -10.45 14.37
C ASP A 246 5.74 -11.63 13.41
N GLY A 247 6.93 -12.22 13.55
CA GLY A 247 7.49 -13.23 12.66
C GLY A 247 8.53 -12.68 11.67
N PHE A 248 8.50 -11.37 11.36
CA PHE A 248 9.42 -10.70 10.45
C PHE A 248 10.01 -9.41 11.03
N VAL A 249 9.20 -8.60 11.70
CA VAL A 249 9.57 -7.28 12.22
C VAL A 249 9.54 -7.30 13.74
N GLY A 250 10.66 -6.96 14.36
CA GLY A 250 10.74 -6.81 15.81
C GLY A 250 9.96 -5.60 16.30
N VAL A 251 9.33 -5.73 17.47
CA VAL A 251 8.60 -4.64 18.14
C VAL A 251 9.44 -3.38 18.25
N ALA A 252 10.74 -3.51 18.59
CA ALA A 252 11.67 -2.39 18.66
C ALA A 252 11.84 -1.67 17.32
N SER A 253 11.99 -2.43 16.23
CA SER A 253 12.12 -1.89 14.87
C SER A 253 10.84 -1.18 14.44
N ALA A 254 9.67 -1.78 14.65
CA ALA A 254 8.39 -1.17 14.32
C ALA A 254 8.14 0.12 15.10
N ARG A 255 8.58 0.19 16.36
CA ARG A 255 8.45 1.37 17.21
C ARG A 255 9.51 2.45 16.96
N ALA A 256 10.59 2.14 16.26
CA ALA A 256 11.67 3.09 15.97
C ALA A 256 11.17 4.37 15.23
N VAL A 257 10.06 4.29 14.48
CA VAL A 257 9.42 5.44 13.84
C VAL A 257 9.05 6.54 14.83
N ARG A 258 8.71 6.19 16.08
CA ARG A 258 8.44 7.17 17.15
C ARG A 258 9.67 8.03 17.44
N TYR A 259 10.83 7.41 17.56
CA TYR A 259 12.08 8.13 17.77
C TYR A 259 12.49 8.93 16.53
N LEU A 260 12.37 8.31 15.34
CA LEU A 260 12.68 8.95 14.07
C LEU A 260 11.93 10.28 13.91
N LEU A 261 10.62 10.29 14.18
CA LEU A 261 9.74 11.43 13.93
C LEU A 261 9.42 12.25 15.19
N ARG A 262 10.19 12.05 16.28
CA ARG A 262 10.02 12.81 17.51
C ARG A 262 10.15 14.33 17.24
N GLY A 263 9.12 15.07 17.63
CA GLY A 263 9.05 16.53 17.43
C GLY A 263 8.67 16.95 16.00
N GLN A 264 8.34 16.01 15.11
CA GLN A 264 7.85 16.30 13.74
C GLN A 264 6.34 16.06 13.59
N LEU A 265 5.73 15.29 14.49
CA LEU A 265 4.33 14.87 14.39
C LEU A 265 3.42 15.76 15.25
N ALA A 266 2.24 16.11 14.72
CA ALA A 266 1.17 16.72 15.51
C ALA A 266 0.55 15.70 16.48
N GLN A 267 0.52 14.42 16.10
CA GLN A 267 0.03 13.33 16.93
C GLN A 267 0.73 12.03 16.59
N TYR A 268 1.08 11.26 17.63
CA TYR A 268 1.53 9.89 17.52
C TYR A 268 0.66 8.98 18.37
N ARG A 269 0.14 7.91 17.75
CA ARG A 269 -0.60 6.85 18.44
C ARG A 269 0.01 5.50 18.10
N GLU A 270 -0.04 4.57 19.05
CA GLU A 270 0.36 3.18 18.86
C GLU A 270 -0.84 2.25 19.02
N ALA A 271 -0.80 1.13 18.29
CA ALA A 271 -1.70 0.00 18.48
C ALA A 271 -0.86 -1.28 18.44
N PHE A 272 -0.69 -1.85 19.61
CA PHE A 272 0.00 -3.13 19.80
C PHE A 272 -1.00 -4.28 19.79
N TYR A 273 -0.65 -5.33 19.08
CA TYR A 273 -1.39 -6.59 19.04
C TYR A 273 -0.46 -7.72 19.46
N ASN A 274 -1.01 -8.78 20.05
CA ASN A 274 -0.25 -9.95 20.47
C ASN A 274 -0.98 -11.26 20.15
N GLY A 275 -0.24 -12.38 20.09
CA GLY A 275 -0.74 -13.69 19.72
C GLY A 275 -0.79 -13.94 18.23
N ALA A 276 -1.47 -14.99 17.80
CA ALA A 276 -1.50 -15.45 16.41
C ALA A 276 -1.99 -14.37 15.41
N ASP A 277 -2.98 -13.58 15.81
CA ASP A 277 -3.55 -12.50 14.99
C ASP A 277 -2.61 -11.28 14.83
N ALA A 278 -1.50 -11.28 15.55
CA ALA A 278 -0.47 -10.27 15.45
C ALA A 278 0.68 -10.64 14.50
N ALA A 279 0.59 -11.80 13.83
CA ALA A 279 1.56 -12.20 12.83
C ALA A 279 1.60 -11.19 11.67
N HIS A 280 2.77 -11.03 11.06
CA HIS A 280 3.09 -9.98 10.09
C HIS A 280 2.02 -9.78 9.01
N CYS A 281 1.63 -10.87 8.33
CA CYS A 281 0.59 -10.82 7.30
C CYS A 281 -0.83 -10.91 7.88
N ALA A 282 -1.01 -11.29 9.15
CA ALA A 282 -2.33 -11.28 9.78
C ALA A 282 -2.76 -9.86 10.14
N LEU A 283 -1.83 -8.99 10.54
CA LEU A 283 -2.13 -7.61 10.92
C LEU A 283 -2.88 -6.82 9.84
N ASN A 284 -2.54 -6.97 8.57
CA ASN A 284 -3.24 -6.28 7.48
C ASN A 284 -4.57 -6.94 7.07
N GLN A 285 -4.94 -8.05 7.71
CA GLN A 285 -6.22 -8.74 7.57
C GLN A 285 -7.02 -8.77 8.87
N ASN A 286 -6.50 -8.16 9.94
CA ASN A 286 -7.12 -8.16 11.25
C ASN A 286 -8.28 -7.15 11.30
N PRO A 287 -9.50 -7.56 11.72
CA PRO A 287 -10.67 -6.68 11.79
C PRO A 287 -10.50 -5.52 12.78
N ASN A 288 -9.79 -5.73 13.89
CA ASN A 288 -9.52 -4.69 14.88
C ASN A 288 -8.54 -3.64 14.34
N VAL A 289 -7.53 -4.08 13.56
CA VAL A 289 -6.62 -3.16 12.84
C VAL A 289 -7.42 -2.33 11.83
N ALA A 290 -8.27 -2.97 11.03
CA ALA A 290 -9.11 -2.28 10.06
C ALA A 290 -10.03 -1.23 10.73
N GLN A 291 -10.70 -1.61 11.82
CA GLN A 291 -11.57 -0.69 12.57
C GLN A 291 -10.78 0.49 13.14
N ARG A 292 -9.60 0.25 13.72
CA ARG A 292 -8.76 1.31 14.29
C ARG A 292 -8.23 2.26 13.21
N MET A 293 -7.82 1.71 12.06
CA MET A 293 -7.44 2.49 10.86
C MET A 293 -8.60 3.39 10.39
N ILE A 294 -9.81 2.82 10.25
CA ILE A 294 -11.00 3.56 9.80
C ILE A 294 -11.30 4.72 10.76
N ARG A 295 -11.32 4.46 12.06
CA ARG A 295 -11.53 5.50 13.08
C ARG A 295 -10.45 6.58 13.01
N PHE A 296 -9.20 6.20 12.91
CA PHE A 296 -8.10 7.15 12.85
C PHE A 296 -8.16 8.05 11.61
N LEU A 297 -8.48 7.47 10.46
CA LEU A 297 -8.48 8.20 9.19
C LEU A 297 -9.70 9.10 9.01
N TRP A 298 -10.89 8.62 9.37
CA TRP A 298 -12.14 9.26 8.94
C TRP A 298 -13.14 9.59 10.07
N SER A 299 -12.90 9.23 11.35
CA SER A 299 -13.79 9.71 12.40
C SER A 299 -13.67 11.23 12.59
N ALA A 300 -14.80 11.84 12.92
CA ALA A 300 -14.91 13.26 13.27
C ALA A 300 -14.09 13.63 14.51
#